data_e29ea62f8cee2ddd76e02732f4e94e68
#
_entry.id   e29ea62f8cee2ddd76e02732f4e94e68
#
_cell.length_a   1.000
_cell.length_b   1.000
_cell.length_c   1.000
_cell.angle_alpha   90.00
_cell.angle_beta   90.00
_cell.angle_gamma   90.00
#
_symmetry.space_group_name_H-M   'P 1'
#
loop_
_entity.id
_entity.type
_entity.pdbx_description
1 polymer ?
#
loop_
_entity_poly.entity_id
_entity_poly.type
_entity_poly.pdbx_seq_one_letter_code
_entity_poly.pdbx_strand_id
1 'polypeptide(L)'
;MEKINAVITGVGGYVPDYILTNDEISKMVDTTDEWIMGRIGIKERRILKEEGLGTSYIARKAVKQLIKRTQTNPDDIDLIIVATTTPDYRFPSTASILCERLGLKRAFAFDMQAVCSGFLYALETGANFIRSGNYKKVVVVGAEKMSSIINYADRATYPIFGDGGAAVMLEPTTEDFGIMDAVLRTDGKGLPFLHIKAGGSICTPSYYTLDNQMHYIYQEGRTVFKYAVSNMADACESIIARNHLSKENIDWVIPHQANQRIITAVTQRLEVPVEKVMVNIERYGNTSAGTLPLCLWDFEDKFKKGDNLILTAFGAGFAWGAIYVKWGYDGKKR
;
A
#
# COMPACT_ATOMS: atom_id res chain seq x y z
N MET A 1 16.75 20.27 -22.53
CA MET A 1 15.38 19.73 -22.38
C MET A 1 14.91 20.07 -20.96
N GLU A 2 13.72 20.60 -20.81
CA GLU A 2 13.12 20.82 -19.49
C GLU A 2 13.01 19.48 -18.74
N LYS A 3 13.29 19.51 -17.43
CA LYS A 3 13.24 18.30 -16.61
C LYS A 3 11.77 17.92 -16.38
N ILE A 4 11.34 16.82 -16.99
CA ILE A 4 10.00 16.26 -16.76
C ILE A 4 10.00 15.52 -15.41
N ASN A 5 9.01 15.77 -14.57
CA ASN A 5 8.72 15.02 -13.37
C ASN A 5 7.34 14.35 -13.47
N ALA A 6 7.04 13.41 -12.58
CA ALA A 6 5.75 12.77 -12.47
C ALA A 6 4.96 13.36 -11.28
N VAL A 7 3.76 13.85 -11.54
CA VAL A 7 2.89 14.39 -10.49
C VAL A 7 1.65 13.50 -10.32
N ILE A 8 1.19 13.33 -9.08
CA ILE A 8 -0.10 12.71 -8.80
C ILE A 8 -1.20 13.73 -9.16
N THR A 9 -2.11 13.35 -10.05
CA THR A 9 -3.22 14.22 -10.51
C THR A 9 -4.59 13.75 -10.05
N GLY A 10 -4.67 12.59 -9.40
CA GLY A 10 -5.91 12.09 -8.82
C GLY A 10 -5.72 10.82 -8.03
N VAL A 11 -6.68 10.55 -7.15
CA VAL A 11 -6.75 9.37 -6.31
C VAL A 11 -8.14 8.75 -6.41
N GLY A 12 -8.21 7.42 -6.42
CA GLY A 12 -9.45 6.65 -6.32
C GLY A 12 -9.26 5.44 -5.43
N GLY A 13 -10.24 5.08 -4.63
CA GLY A 13 -10.11 3.98 -3.69
C GLY A 13 -11.36 3.12 -3.56
N TYR A 14 -11.20 1.96 -2.98
CA TYR A 14 -12.27 1.06 -2.63
C TYR A 14 -11.90 0.18 -1.44
N VAL A 15 -12.82 0.05 -0.52
CA VAL A 15 -12.80 -0.95 0.54
C VAL A 15 -14.09 -1.75 0.49
N PRO A 16 -14.08 -3.07 0.77
CA PRO A 16 -15.30 -3.88 0.80
C PRO A 16 -16.32 -3.37 1.82
N ASP A 17 -17.60 -3.67 1.57
CA ASP A 17 -18.69 -3.19 2.42
C ASP A 17 -18.76 -3.94 3.75
N TYR A 18 -18.36 -5.22 3.79
CA TYR A 18 -18.42 -6.02 5.01
C TYR A 18 -17.36 -5.57 6.02
N ILE A 19 -17.84 -5.21 7.21
CA ILE A 19 -17.03 -4.82 8.36
C ILE A 19 -16.84 -6.03 9.27
N LEU A 20 -15.61 -6.46 9.46
CA LEU A 20 -15.25 -7.48 10.45
C LEU A 20 -14.78 -6.77 11.73
N THR A 21 -15.55 -6.89 12.81
CA THR A 21 -15.29 -6.26 14.10
C THR A 21 -14.39 -7.11 14.99
N ASN A 22 -13.82 -6.50 16.04
CA ASN A 22 -13.05 -7.23 17.04
C ASN A 22 -13.94 -8.20 17.83
N ASP A 23 -15.22 -7.85 18.06
CA ASP A 23 -16.19 -8.74 18.71
C ASP A 23 -16.46 -10.02 17.90
N GLU A 24 -16.47 -9.93 16.57
CA GLU A 24 -16.59 -11.13 15.73
C GLU A 24 -15.33 -11.98 15.78
N ILE A 25 -14.15 -11.36 15.77
CA ILE A 25 -12.86 -12.08 15.87
C ILE A 25 -12.73 -12.79 17.22
N SER A 26 -13.18 -12.17 18.31
CA SER A 26 -13.11 -12.77 19.65
C SER A 26 -13.95 -14.04 19.82
N LYS A 27 -14.92 -14.27 18.92
CA LYS A 27 -15.70 -15.54 18.88
C LYS A 27 -14.95 -16.67 18.17
N MET A 28 -13.90 -16.35 17.43
CA MET A 28 -13.15 -17.31 16.61
C MET A 28 -11.78 -17.64 17.18
N VAL A 29 -11.12 -16.68 17.85
CA VAL A 29 -9.81 -16.86 18.47
C VAL A 29 -9.79 -16.23 19.87
N ASP A 30 -8.92 -16.72 20.73
CA ASP A 30 -8.77 -16.23 22.13
C ASP A 30 -8.16 -14.83 22.15
N THR A 31 -8.99 -13.79 22.00
CA THR A 31 -8.62 -12.37 22.03
C THR A 31 -9.79 -11.52 22.51
N THR A 32 -9.55 -10.23 22.78
CA THR A 32 -10.58 -9.25 23.12
C THR A 32 -10.38 -7.95 22.35
N ASP A 33 -11.40 -7.08 22.28
CA ASP A 33 -11.28 -5.75 21.68
C ASP A 33 -10.17 -4.94 22.37
N GLU A 34 -10.11 -4.95 23.70
CA GLU A 34 -9.09 -4.21 24.46
C GLU A 34 -7.68 -4.70 24.13
N TRP A 35 -7.49 -6.02 23.95
CA TRP A 35 -6.20 -6.57 23.59
C TRP A 35 -5.79 -6.16 22.18
N ILE A 36 -6.71 -6.23 21.20
CA ILE A 36 -6.46 -5.84 19.80
C ILE A 36 -6.16 -4.34 19.73
N MET A 37 -7.01 -3.50 20.33
CA MET A 37 -6.83 -2.05 20.36
C MET A 37 -5.52 -1.65 21.03
N GLY A 38 -5.22 -2.22 22.19
CA GLY A 38 -4.00 -1.90 22.94
C GLY A 38 -2.70 -2.37 22.27
N ARG A 39 -2.76 -3.42 21.44
CA ARG A 39 -1.58 -4.02 20.79
C ARG A 39 -1.35 -3.54 19.38
N ILE A 40 -2.39 -3.35 18.60
CA ILE A 40 -2.30 -3.04 17.17
C ILE A 40 -3.08 -1.79 16.74
N GLY A 41 -4.07 -1.36 17.53
CA GLY A 41 -4.86 -0.15 17.25
C GLY A 41 -5.90 -0.34 16.15
N ILE A 42 -6.38 -1.57 15.91
CA ILE A 42 -7.37 -1.89 14.87
C ILE A 42 -8.70 -2.18 15.55
N LYS A 43 -9.74 -1.39 15.23
CA LYS A 43 -11.10 -1.57 15.71
C LYS A 43 -11.93 -2.45 14.79
N GLU A 44 -11.75 -2.25 13.48
CA GLU A 44 -12.44 -2.98 12.44
C GLU A 44 -11.56 -3.13 11.19
N ARG A 45 -11.93 -4.04 10.30
CA ARG A 45 -11.32 -4.21 8.99
C ARG A 45 -12.38 -4.55 7.97
N ARG A 46 -12.07 -4.36 6.70
CA ARG A 46 -12.96 -4.65 5.58
C ARG A 46 -12.57 -5.99 4.96
N ILE A 47 -13.56 -6.81 4.64
CA ILE A 47 -13.33 -8.14 4.06
C ILE A 47 -14.19 -8.33 2.82
N LEU A 48 -13.58 -8.74 1.72
CA LEU A 48 -14.27 -9.11 0.48
C LEU A 48 -14.77 -10.56 0.59
N LYS A 49 -16.02 -10.71 1.00
CA LYS A 49 -16.65 -12.03 1.25
C LYS A 49 -17.17 -12.72 0.00
N GLU A 50 -17.45 -11.98 -1.05
CA GLU A 50 -18.04 -12.51 -2.26
C GLU A 50 -17.13 -13.54 -2.92
N GLU A 51 -17.65 -14.75 -3.13
CA GLU A 51 -16.94 -15.83 -3.82
C GLU A 51 -16.61 -15.45 -5.27
N GLY A 52 -15.48 -15.94 -5.77
CA GLY A 52 -15.03 -15.67 -7.13
C GLY A 52 -14.51 -14.25 -7.37
N LEU A 53 -14.49 -13.38 -6.34
CA LEU A 53 -13.90 -12.05 -6.42
C LEU A 53 -12.53 -12.01 -5.73
N GLY A 54 -11.54 -11.47 -6.42
CA GLY A 54 -10.16 -11.34 -5.96
C GLY A 54 -9.68 -9.89 -5.93
N THR A 55 -8.38 -9.74 -5.83
CA THR A 55 -7.71 -8.43 -5.77
C THR A 55 -8.00 -7.56 -6.99
N SER A 56 -8.14 -8.15 -8.18
CA SER A 56 -8.52 -7.39 -9.39
C SER A 56 -9.89 -6.73 -9.29
N TYR A 57 -10.83 -7.28 -8.50
CA TYR A 57 -12.12 -6.63 -8.26
C TYR A 57 -11.94 -5.35 -7.44
N ILE A 58 -11.16 -5.41 -6.35
CA ILE A 58 -10.82 -4.26 -5.50
C ILE A 58 -10.12 -3.19 -6.35
N ALA A 59 -9.07 -3.58 -7.08
CA ALA A 59 -8.32 -2.71 -7.97
C ALA A 59 -9.22 -2.04 -9.02
N ARG A 60 -10.14 -2.80 -9.64
CA ARG A 60 -11.09 -2.28 -10.63
C ARG A 60 -12.00 -1.20 -10.06
N LYS A 61 -12.53 -1.42 -8.85
CA LYS A 61 -13.38 -0.42 -8.18
C LYS A 61 -12.61 0.87 -7.91
N ALA A 62 -11.37 0.76 -7.40
CA ALA A 62 -10.50 1.91 -7.15
C ALA A 62 -10.17 2.67 -8.43
N VAL A 63 -9.75 1.98 -9.50
CA VAL A 63 -9.40 2.60 -10.79
C VAL A 63 -10.63 3.21 -11.47
N LYS A 64 -11.81 2.56 -11.41
CA LYS A 64 -13.04 3.17 -11.92
C LYS A 64 -13.41 4.47 -11.22
N GLN A 65 -13.23 4.53 -9.90
CA GLN A 65 -13.44 5.77 -9.15
C GLN A 65 -12.42 6.83 -9.56
N LEU A 66 -11.13 6.47 -9.69
CA LEU A 66 -10.07 7.36 -10.16
C LEU A 66 -10.40 7.96 -11.53
N ILE A 67 -10.69 7.13 -12.53
CA ILE A 67 -11.06 7.55 -13.89
C ILE A 67 -12.25 8.51 -13.88
N LYS A 68 -13.30 8.19 -13.10
CA LYS A 68 -14.48 9.04 -12.96
C LYS A 68 -14.14 10.41 -12.36
N ARG A 69 -13.31 10.44 -11.31
CA ARG A 69 -12.95 11.67 -10.59
C ARG A 69 -12.02 12.57 -11.39
N THR A 70 -11.10 11.99 -12.14
CA THR A 70 -10.17 12.72 -13.01
C THR A 70 -10.75 13.03 -14.39
N GLN A 71 -11.94 12.49 -14.73
CA GLN A 71 -12.55 12.57 -16.05
C GLN A 71 -11.62 12.06 -17.17
N THR A 72 -10.74 11.12 -16.84
CA THR A 72 -9.77 10.54 -17.78
C THR A 72 -10.49 9.66 -18.81
N ASN A 73 -10.14 9.83 -20.09
CA ASN A 73 -10.52 8.84 -21.11
C ASN A 73 -9.69 7.55 -20.88
N PRO A 74 -10.31 6.38 -20.69
CA PRO A 74 -9.59 5.12 -20.48
C PRO A 74 -8.54 4.81 -21.57
N ASP A 75 -8.79 5.19 -22.82
CA ASP A 75 -7.87 4.99 -23.94
C ASP A 75 -6.60 5.87 -23.88
N ASP A 76 -6.56 6.87 -22.99
CA ASP A 76 -5.38 7.70 -22.75
C ASP A 76 -4.41 7.09 -21.73
N ILE A 77 -4.81 6.02 -21.03
CA ILE A 77 -3.95 5.35 -20.06
C ILE A 77 -2.91 4.51 -20.80
N ASP A 78 -1.63 4.79 -20.56
CA ASP A 78 -0.49 4.12 -21.20
C ASP A 78 -0.06 2.88 -20.43
N LEU A 79 -0.12 2.91 -19.09
CA LEU A 79 0.41 1.87 -18.22
C LEU A 79 -0.43 1.72 -16.95
N ILE A 80 -0.63 0.46 -16.53
CA ILE A 80 -1.10 0.12 -15.18
C ILE A 80 -0.06 -0.74 -14.46
N ILE A 81 0.34 -0.30 -13.26
CA ILE A 81 1.18 -1.08 -12.35
C ILE A 81 0.33 -1.44 -11.13
N VAL A 82 0.18 -2.74 -10.83
CA VAL A 82 -0.53 -3.21 -9.64
C VAL A 82 0.47 -3.75 -8.63
N ALA A 83 0.63 -3.05 -7.52
CA ALA A 83 1.36 -3.56 -6.37
C ALA A 83 0.44 -4.49 -5.58
N THR A 84 0.77 -5.79 -5.57
CA THR A 84 -0.01 -6.80 -4.85
C THR A 84 0.85 -8.00 -4.47
N THR A 85 0.54 -8.60 -3.32
CA THR A 85 1.07 -9.91 -2.85
C THR A 85 -0.02 -10.99 -2.84
N THR A 86 -1.26 -10.59 -3.16
CA THR A 86 -2.44 -11.47 -3.27
C THR A 86 -3.02 -11.41 -4.69
N PRO A 87 -2.24 -11.75 -5.74
CA PRO A 87 -2.76 -11.73 -7.10
C PRO A 87 -3.90 -12.73 -7.27
N ASP A 88 -4.82 -12.46 -8.20
CA ASP A 88 -5.94 -13.37 -8.50
C ASP A 88 -5.41 -14.75 -8.94
N TYR A 89 -4.34 -14.77 -9.73
CA TYR A 89 -3.66 -15.96 -10.23
C TYR A 89 -2.14 -15.73 -10.23
N ARG A 90 -1.35 -16.79 -10.33
CA ARG A 90 0.09 -16.66 -10.56
C ARG A 90 0.39 -16.06 -11.94
N PHE A 91 -0.42 -16.39 -12.91
CA PHE A 91 -0.50 -15.82 -14.25
C PHE A 91 -1.90 -16.12 -14.83
N PRO A 92 -2.50 -15.22 -15.63
CA PRO A 92 -2.00 -13.89 -15.96
C PRO A 92 -1.91 -12.97 -14.74
N SER A 93 -1.20 -11.82 -14.90
CA SER A 93 -1.08 -10.82 -13.84
C SER A 93 -2.43 -10.19 -13.50
N THR A 94 -2.61 -9.76 -12.26
CA THR A 94 -3.80 -9.01 -11.80
C THR A 94 -3.97 -7.74 -12.64
N ALA A 95 -2.89 -7.07 -13.01
CA ALA A 95 -2.91 -5.89 -13.87
C ALA A 95 -3.46 -6.19 -15.27
N SER A 96 -3.11 -7.33 -15.88
CA SER A 96 -3.65 -7.74 -17.18
C SER A 96 -5.15 -8.02 -17.11
N ILE A 97 -5.59 -8.70 -16.05
CA ILE A 97 -7.02 -8.94 -15.78
C ILE A 97 -7.76 -7.61 -15.57
N LEU A 98 -7.13 -6.67 -14.89
CA LEU A 98 -7.68 -5.34 -14.64
C LEU A 98 -7.89 -4.56 -15.95
N CYS A 99 -6.90 -4.59 -16.86
CA CYS A 99 -7.03 -3.96 -18.19
C CYS A 99 -8.22 -4.50 -18.96
N GLU A 100 -8.40 -5.82 -19.03
CA GLU A 100 -9.56 -6.44 -19.68
C GLU A 100 -10.88 -5.99 -19.03
N ARG A 101 -10.95 -6.05 -17.70
CA ARG A 101 -12.16 -5.66 -16.95
C ARG A 101 -12.50 -4.16 -17.01
N LEU A 102 -11.56 -3.32 -17.39
CA LEU A 102 -11.73 -1.89 -17.62
C LEU A 102 -11.93 -1.54 -19.09
N GLY A 103 -11.73 -2.48 -20.00
CA GLY A 103 -11.82 -2.29 -21.45
C GLY A 103 -10.66 -1.46 -22.01
N LEU A 104 -9.48 -1.49 -21.39
CA LEU A 104 -8.30 -0.73 -21.82
C LEU A 104 -7.61 -1.46 -22.97
N LYS A 105 -7.56 -0.83 -24.15
CA LYS A 105 -7.02 -1.46 -25.37
C LYS A 105 -5.57 -1.10 -25.66
N ARG A 106 -5.07 0.00 -25.09
CA ARG A 106 -3.75 0.57 -25.39
C ARG A 106 -2.75 0.43 -24.27
N ALA A 107 -3.22 0.34 -23.03
CA ALA A 107 -2.36 0.23 -21.86
C ALA A 107 -1.62 -1.13 -21.86
N PHE A 108 -0.32 -1.11 -21.57
CA PHE A 108 0.35 -2.30 -21.07
C PHE A 108 0.29 -2.35 -19.54
N ALA A 109 0.48 -3.54 -18.97
CA ALA A 109 0.29 -3.70 -17.55
C ALA A 109 1.12 -4.83 -16.95
N PHE A 110 1.51 -4.69 -15.68
CA PHE A 110 2.21 -5.73 -14.93
C PHE A 110 1.96 -5.59 -13.43
N ASP A 111 2.11 -6.72 -12.71
CA ASP A 111 2.11 -6.73 -11.25
C ASP A 111 3.53 -6.50 -10.72
N MET A 112 3.61 -5.83 -9.55
CA MET A 112 4.85 -5.61 -8.81
C MET A 112 4.71 -6.16 -7.40
N GLN A 113 5.68 -6.98 -6.96
CA GLN A 113 5.69 -7.54 -5.62
C GLN A 113 6.86 -7.00 -4.80
N ALA A 114 6.55 -6.21 -3.78
CA ALA A 114 7.42 -5.83 -2.67
C ALA A 114 6.59 -5.77 -1.37
N VAL A 115 5.56 -6.61 -1.29
CA VAL A 115 4.62 -6.77 -0.18
C VAL A 115 4.11 -5.40 0.31
N CYS A 116 4.17 -5.11 1.60
CA CYS A 116 3.66 -3.84 2.15
C CYS A 116 4.37 -2.59 1.59
N SER A 117 5.60 -2.71 1.09
CA SER A 117 6.32 -1.63 0.42
C SER A 117 6.02 -1.53 -1.07
N GLY A 118 5.20 -2.44 -1.61
CA GLY A 118 4.93 -2.57 -3.04
C GLY A 118 4.45 -1.28 -3.68
N PHE A 119 3.60 -0.52 -2.99
CA PHE A 119 3.12 0.75 -3.53
C PHE A 119 4.24 1.80 -3.70
N LEU A 120 5.21 1.88 -2.77
CA LEU A 120 6.35 2.79 -2.94
C LEU A 120 7.19 2.41 -4.16
N TYR A 121 7.47 1.12 -4.33
CA TYR A 121 8.23 0.62 -5.47
C TYR A 121 7.49 0.87 -6.79
N ALA A 122 6.18 0.62 -6.82
CA ALA A 122 5.34 0.86 -7.98
C ALA A 122 5.22 2.36 -8.31
N LEU A 123 5.13 3.22 -7.29
CA LEU A 123 5.02 4.67 -7.45
C LEU A 123 6.29 5.25 -8.10
N GLU A 124 7.47 4.89 -7.59
CA GLU A 124 8.75 5.33 -8.17
C GLU A 124 8.97 4.74 -9.57
N THR A 125 8.58 3.47 -9.79
CA THR A 125 8.64 2.85 -11.11
C THR A 125 7.75 3.60 -12.11
N GLY A 126 6.49 3.88 -11.75
CA GLY A 126 5.57 4.65 -12.58
C GLY A 126 6.08 6.07 -12.86
N ALA A 127 6.67 6.72 -11.85
CA ALA A 127 7.28 8.04 -12.01
C ALA A 127 8.44 8.01 -13.02
N ASN A 128 9.26 6.95 -13.02
CA ASN A 128 10.35 6.82 -14.00
C ASN A 128 9.84 6.57 -15.42
N PHE A 129 8.71 5.87 -15.61
CA PHE A 129 8.06 5.79 -16.92
C PHE A 129 7.63 7.17 -17.43
N ILE A 130 7.01 8.02 -16.58
CA ILE A 130 6.67 9.40 -16.93
C ILE A 130 7.92 10.22 -17.24
N ARG A 131 8.97 10.16 -16.40
CA ARG A 131 10.24 10.90 -16.58
C ARG A 131 10.97 10.52 -17.86
N SER A 132 10.74 9.32 -18.40
CA SER A 132 11.29 8.90 -19.70
C SER A 132 10.78 9.75 -20.88
N GLY A 133 9.66 10.47 -20.71
CA GLY A 133 9.01 11.27 -21.73
C GLY A 133 8.16 10.48 -22.73
N ASN A 134 8.16 9.14 -22.66
CA ASN A 134 7.43 8.27 -23.59
C ASN A 134 5.99 7.99 -23.15
N TYR A 135 5.67 8.16 -21.88
CA TYR A 135 4.37 7.86 -21.29
C TYR A 135 3.78 9.10 -20.60
N LYS A 136 2.47 9.27 -20.70
CA LYS A 136 1.77 10.47 -20.22
C LYS A 136 0.78 10.19 -19.11
N LYS A 137 0.20 8.98 -19.05
CA LYS A 137 -0.77 8.59 -18.03
C LYS A 137 -0.44 7.19 -17.50
N VAL A 138 0.06 7.15 -16.27
CA VAL A 138 0.40 5.90 -15.58
C VAL A 138 -0.48 5.76 -14.36
N VAL A 139 -1.21 4.65 -14.26
CA VAL A 139 -2.01 4.32 -13.08
C VAL A 139 -1.20 3.38 -12.19
N VAL A 140 -0.98 3.79 -10.94
CA VAL A 140 -0.34 2.96 -9.91
C VAL A 140 -1.38 2.55 -8.89
N VAL A 141 -1.54 1.23 -8.70
CA VAL A 141 -2.53 0.63 -7.80
C VAL A 141 -1.82 -0.10 -6.69
N GLY A 142 -2.27 0.09 -5.46
CA GLY A 142 -1.97 -0.82 -4.35
C GLY A 142 -3.28 -1.47 -3.90
N ALA A 143 -3.42 -2.78 -4.06
CA ALA A 143 -4.65 -3.48 -3.73
C ALA A 143 -4.38 -4.91 -3.27
N GLU A 144 -5.13 -5.35 -2.26
CA GLU A 144 -4.95 -6.67 -1.65
C GLU A 144 -6.27 -7.30 -1.19
N LYS A 145 -6.36 -8.61 -1.32
CA LYS A 145 -7.30 -9.46 -0.61
C LYS A 145 -6.55 -10.28 0.43
N MET A 146 -6.12 -9.63 1.52
CA MET A 146 -5.32 -10.28 2.57
C MET A 146 -6.07 -11.41 3.25
N SER A 147 -7.40 -11.33 3.31
CA SER A 147 -8.28 -12.40 3.82
C SER A 147 -8.07 -13.75 3.14
N SER A 148 -7.49 -13.79 1.93
CA SER A 148 -7.22 -15.04 1.20
C SER A 148 -5.98 -15.81 1.67
N ILE A 149 -5.11 -15.18 2.45
CA ILE A 149 -3.80 -15.75 2.85
C ILE A 149 -3.58 -15.76 4.36
N ILE A 150 -4.59 -15.44 5.16
CA ILE A 150 -4.52 -15.49 6.63
C ILE A 150 -5.11 -16.79 7.18
N ASN A 151 -4.55 -17.25 8.28
CA ASN A 151 -5.13 -18.36 9.04
C ASN A 151 -6.14 -17.80 10.06
N TYR A 152 -7.41 -18.10 9.88
CA TYR A 152 -8.50 -17.64 10.75
C TYR A 152 -8.47 -18.26 12.16
N ALA A 153 -7.63 -19.28 12.38
CA ALA A 153 -7.36 -19.85 13.72
C ALA A 153 -6.11 -19.27 14.38
N ASP A 154 -5.33 -18.43 13.67
CA ASP A 154 -4.12 -17.83 14.23
C ASP A 154 -4.40 -16.49 14.89
N ARG A 155 -4.44 -16.48 16.21
CA ARG A 155 -4.58 -15.27 17.02
C ARG A 155 -3.54 -14.19 16.71
N ALA A 156 -2.34 -14.55 16.24
CA ALA A 156 -1.24 -13.62 16.04
C ALA A 156 -1.40 -12.77 14.75
N THR A 157 -2.01 -13.34 13.72
CA THR A 157 -2.11 -12.69 12.40
C THR A 157 -3.54 -12.35 12.00
N TYR A 158 -4.54 -13.15 12.39
CA TYR A 158 -5.92 -12.93 11.99
C TYR A 158 -6.47 -11.52 12.32
N PRO A 159 -6.22 -10.94 13.52
CA PRO A 159 -6.76 -9.62 13.85
C PRO A 159 -6.12 -8.46 13.07
N ILE A 160 -5.02 -8.69 12.35
CA ILE A 160 -4.20 -7.62 11.76
C ILE A 160 -4.74 -7.17 10.39
N PHE A 161 -5.08 -8.13 9.53
CA PHE A 161 -5.21 -7.88 8.11
C PHE A 161 -6.64 -7.60 7.66
N GLY A 162 -6.76 -6.72 6.65
CA GLY A 162 -8.01 -6.41 5.94
C GLY A 162 -7.80 -6.34 4.44
N ASP A 163 -8.91 -6.25 3.70
CA ASP A 163 -8.97 -6.16 2.24
C ASP A 163 -9.25 -4.72 1.81
N GLY A 164 -8.65 -4.29 0.73
CA GLY A 164 -8.88 -2.97 0.18
C GLY A 164 -7.75 -2.50 -0.74
N GLY A 165 -7.96 -1.38 -1.38
CA GLY A 165 -6.94 -0.79 -2.24
C GLY A 165 -7.34 0.56 -2.81
N ALA A 166 -6.33 1.27 -3.30
CA ALA A 166 -6.53 2.52 -3.99
C ALA A 166 -5.53 2.68 -5.14
N ALA A 167 -5.80 3.64 -5.99
CA ALA A 167 -5.02 3.93 -7.18
C ALA A 167 -4.73 5.42 -7.27
N VAL A 168 -3.57 5.77 -7.81
CA VAL A 168 -3.21 7.13 -8.18
C VAL A 168 -2.95 7.23 -9.68
N MET A 169 -3.24 8.40 -10.27
CA MET A 169 -2.84 8.76 -11.62
C MET A 169 -1.56 9.57 -11.56
N LEU A 170 -0.56 9.18 -12.36
CA LEU A 170 0.66 9.94 -12.58
C LEU A 170 0.62 10.56 -13.98
N GLU A 171 0.92 11.84 -14.06
CA GLU A 171 1.03 12.60 -15.31
C GLU A 171 2.32 13.43 -15.31
N PRO A 172 2.83 13.84 -16.50
CA PRO A 172 4.04 14.66 -16.59
C PRO A 172 3.79 16.08 -16.11
N THR A 173 4.80 16.66 -15.49
CA THR A 173 4.85 18.08 -15.13
C THR A 173 6.26 18.62 -15.32
N THR A 174 6.37 19.93 -15.65
CA THR A 174 7.61 20.70 -15.62
C THR A 174 7.67 21.64 -14.41
N GLU A 175 6.57 21.71 -13.63
CA GLU A 175 6.53 22.46 -12.38
C GLU A 175 7.28 21.72 -11.25
N ASP A 176 7.59 22.43 -10.17
CA ASP A 176 8.28 21.89 -9.00
C ASP A 176 7.31 21.12 -8.07
N PHE A 177 6.64 20.11 -8.63
CA PHE A 177 5.70 19.21 -7.96
C PHE A 177 5.95 17.75 -8.35
N GLY A 178 5.34 16.84 -7.62
CA GLY A 178 5.29 15.41 -7.94
C GLY A 178 6.17 14.54 -7.06
N ILE A 179 6.65 13.44 -7.62
CA ILE A 179 7.53 12.50 -6.94
C ILE A 179 8.94 13.09 -6.95
N MET A 180 9.37 13.66 -5.83
CA MET A 180 10.60 14.44 -5.76
C MET A 180 11.83 13.57 -5.54
N ASP A 181 11.75 12.60 -4.64
CA ASP A 181 12.86 11.72 -4.27
C ASP A 181 12.35 10.41 -3.67
N ALA A 182 13.15 9.34 -3.81
CA ALA A 182 12.86 8.02 -3.26
C ALA A 182 14.10 7.36 -2.66
N VAL A 183 13.93 6.72 -1.50
CA VAL A 183 14.89 5.79 -0.90
C VAL A 183 14.20 4.45 -0.77
N LEU A 184 14.61 3.48 -1.58
CA LEU A 184 14.10 2.11 -1.56
C LEU A 184 15.23 1.14 -1.22
N ARG A 185 15.00 0.16 -0.36
CA ARG A 185 16.00 -0.79 0.14
C ARG A 185 15.41 -2.19 0.30
N THR A 186 16.25 -3.19 0.17
CA THR A 186 15.91 -4.60 0.36
C THR A 186 17.00 -5.33 1.14
N ASP A 187 16.61 -6.22 2.07
CA ASP A 187 17.50 -7.15 2.76
C ASP A 187 16.86 -8.54 2.82
N GLY A 188 17.42 -9.50 2.07
CA GLY A 188 16.94 -10.88 2.01
C GLY A 188 17.03 -11.66 3.32
N LYS A 189 17.73 -11.14 4.34
CA LYS A 189 17.75 -11.73 5.71
C LYS A 189 16.38 -11.72 6.39
N GLY A 190 15.40 -11.00 5.83
CA GLY A 190 14.02 -10.96 6.33
C GLY A 190 13.24 -12.26 6.15
N LEU A 191 13.65 -13.13 5.24
CA LEU A 191 12.93 -14.36 4.88
C LEU A 191 12.46 -15.21 6.08
N PRO A 192 13.24 -15.47 7.13
CA PRO A 192 12.77 -16.30 8.25
C PRO A 192 11.66 -15.65 9.09
N PHE A 193 11.48 -14.34 9.02
CA PHE A 193 10.66 -13.59 9.96
C PHE A 193 9.29 -13.17 9.40
N LEU A 194 9.14 -13.09 8.08
CA LEU A 194 7.89 -12.73 7.45
C LEU A 194 7.81 -13.33 6.04
N HIS A 195 6.98 -14.37 5.88
CA HIS A 195 6.86 -15.11 4.62
C HIS A 195 5.58 -15.93 4.52
N ILE A 196 5.30 -16.45 3.33
CA ILE A 196 4.41 -17.59 3.08
C ILE A 196 5.29 -18.71 2.56
N LYS A 197 5.32 -19.84 3.29
CA LYS A 197 6.28 -20.91 3.05
C LYS A 197 5.97 -21.72 1.79
N ALA A 198 4.69 -22.03 1.54
CA ALA A 198 4.28 -22.83 0.38
C ALA A 198 3.57 -21.98 -0.67
N GLY A 199 3.55 -22.51 -1.89
CA GLY A 199 2.92 -21.83 -3.02
C GLY A 199 3.94 -21.31 -4.05
N GLY A 200 5.23 -21.21 -3.70
CA GLY A 200 6.33 -20.87 -4.60
C GLY A 200 6.99 -22.09 -5.24
N SER A 201 8.09 -21.88 -5.99
CA SER A 201 8.83 -22.93 -6.69
C SER A 201 9.66 -23.80 -5.74
N ILE A 202 10.09 -23.29 -4.59
CA ILE A 202 10.83 -24.06 -3.59
C ILE A 202 9.91 -25.05 -2.84
N CYS A 203 8.68 -24.62 -2.56
CA CYS A 203 7.69 -25.41 -1.82
C CYS A 203 6.36 -25.32 -2.57
N THR A 204 6.14 -26.24 -3.50
CA THR A 204 4.92 -26.30 -4.32
C THR A 204 3.72 -26.75 -3.49
N PRO A 205 2.49 -26.38 -3.88
CA PRO A 205 1.27 -26.85 -3.22
C PRO A 205 1.17 -28.38 -3.26
N SER A 206 0.81 -28.99 -2.12
CA SER A 206 0.57 -30.43 -1.97
C SER A 206 -0.36 -30.66 -0.78
N TYR A 207 -0.89 -31.89 -0.62
CA TYR A 207 -1.65 -32.24 0.59
C TYR A 207 -0.84 -31.97 1.86
N TYR A 208 0.45 -32.30 1.86
CA TYR A 208 1.34 -32.02 2.99
C TYR A 208 1.40 -30.53 3.33
N THR A 209 1.52 -29.64 2.33
CA THR A 209 1.59 -28.21 2.59
C THR A 209 0.27 -27.62 3.05
N LEU A 210 -0.86 -28.18 2.61
CA LEU A 210 -2.20 -27.79 3.06
C LEU A 210 -2.45 -28.25 4.50
N ASP A 211 -2.19 -29.51 4.81
CA ASP A 211 -2.37 -30.09 6.15
C ASP A 211 -1.50 -29.40 7.20
N ASN A 212 -0.29 -28.94 6.81
CA ASN A 212 0.59 -28.15 7.66
C ASN A 212 0.40 -26.64 7.57
N GLN A 213 -0.67 -26.17 6.93
CA GLN A 213 -1.07 -24.76 6.86
C GLN A 213 0.02 -23.81 6.32
N MET A 214 0.94 -24.31 5.48
CA MET A 214 2.11 -23.58 4.97
C MET A 214 1.77 -22.50 3.95
N HIS A 215 0.52 -22.42 3.49
CA HIS A 215 0.01 -21.44 2.54
C HIS A 215 -0.49 -20.14 3.20
N TYR A 216 -0.44 -20.06 4.52
CA TYR A 216 -0.78 -18.87 5.27
C TYR A 216 0.44 -18.01 5.59
N ILE A 217 0.20 -16.73 5.83
CA ILE A 217 1.24 -15.78 6.24
C ILE A 217 1.80 -16.16 7.61
N TYR A 218 3.13 -16.18 7.72
CA TYR A 218 3.86 -16.29 8.96
C TYR A 218 4.54 -14.97 9.30
N GLN A 219 4.44 -14.54 10.55
CA GLN A 219 5.07 -13.31 11.03
C GLN A 219 5.67 -13.49 12.42
N GLU A 220 6.98 -13.28 12.56
CA GLU A 220 7.65 -13.13 13.85
C GLU A 220 7.60 -11.64 14.28
N GLY A 221 6.52 -11.31 15.01
CA GLY A 221 6.13 -9.91 15.25
C GLY A 221 7.18 -9.05 15.95
N ARG A 222 7.99 -9.61 16.86
CA ARG A 222 9.00 -8.87 17.64
C ARG A 222 10.14 -8.38 16.74
N THR A 223 10.69 -9.25 15.92
CA THR A 223 11.76 -8.93 14.99
C THR A 223 11.26 -7.98 13.90
N VAL A 224 10.10 -8.28 13.30
CA VAL A 224 9.46 -7.42 12.30
C VAL A 224 9.25 -6.01 12.85
N PHE A 225 8.74 -5.86 14.08
CA PHE A 225 8.57 -4.56 14.72
C PHE A 225 9.88 -3.77 14.81
N LYS A 226 10.96 -4.42 15.30
CA LYS A 226 12.26 -3.77 15.46
C LYS A 226 12.81 -3.25 14.13
N TYR A 227 12.79 -4.12 13.10
CA TYR A 227 13.29 -3.74 11.77
C TYR A 227 12.41 -2.67 11.11
N ALA A 228 11.09 -2.77 11.24
CA ALA A 228 10.16 -1.80 10.67
C ALA A 228 10.40 -0.39 11.24
N VAL A 229 10.47 -0.26 12.57
CA VAL A 229 10.69 1.06 13.21
C VAL A 229 12.02 1.65 12.78
N SER A 230 13.12 0.89 12.84
CA SER A 230 14.44 1.40 12.48
C SER A 230 14.51 1.80 11.00
N ASN A 231 14.15 0.88 10.11
CA ASN A 231 14.37 1.07 8.68
C ASN A 231 13.42 2.11 8.06
N MET A 232 12.17 2.21 8.53
CA MET A 232 11.26 3.25 8.07
C MET A 232 11.74 4.64 8.50
N ALA A 233 12.18 4.79 9.76
CA ALA A 233 12.68 6.07 10.25
C ALA A 233 13.99 6.46 9.53
N ASP A 234 14.95 5.54 9.39
CA ASP A 234 16.21 5.79 8.67
C ASP A 234 15.96 6.21 7.20
N ALA A 235 14.99 5.60 6.52
CA ALA A 235 14.63 5.99 5.17
C ALA A 235 14.01 7.40 5.10
N CYS A 236 13.14 7.75 6.05
CA CYS A 236 12.58 9.10 6.15
C CYS A 236 13.65 10.15 6.46
N GLU A 237 14.52 9.90 7.45
CA GLU A 237 15.64 10.78 7.80
C GLU A 237 16.55 11.02 6.59
N SER A 238 16.85 9.96 5.82
CA SER A 238 17.65 10.07 4.59
C SER A 238 16.97 10.96 3.53
N ILE A 239 15.66 10.81 3.31
CA ILE A 239 14.88 11.65 2.37
C ILE A 239 14.88 13.11 2.84
N ILE A 240 14.60 13.34 4.10
CA ILE A 240 14.54 14.69 4.70
C ILE A 240 15.89 15.40 4.51
N ALA A 241 16.99 14.73 4.87
CA ALA A 241 18.33 15.30 4.75
C ALA A 241 18.75 15.58 3.30
N ARG A 242 18.48 14.63 2.36
CA ARG A 242 18.86 14.77 0.94
C ARG A 242 18.12 15.92 0.25
N ASN A 243 16.90 16.22 0.68
CA ASN A 243 16.07 17.27 0.10
C ASN A 243 16.10 18.57 0.90
N HIS A 244 16.99 18.68 1.89
CA HIS A 244 17.14 19.86 2.74
C HIS A 244 15.82 20.31 3.39
N LEU A 245 14.93 19.35 3.70
CA LEU A 245 13.67 19.64 4.37
C LEU A 245 13.93 19.85 5.87
N SER A 246 13.29 20.87 6.45
CA SER A 246 13.15 20.96 7.92
C SER A 246 11.90 20.22 8.37
N LYS A 247 11.79 19.91 9.66
CA LYS A 247 10.58 19.26 10.22
C LYS A 247 9.32 20.12 10.05
N GLU A 248 9.50 21.43 10.08
CA GLU A 248 8.43 22.41 9.90
C GLU A 248 7.90 22.38 8.46
N ASN A 249 8.78 22.11 7.48
CA ASN A 249 8.43 22.02 6.06
C ASN A 249 7.70 20.73 5.69
N ILE A 250 7.67 19.73 6.56
CA ILE A 250 6.89 18.52 6.35
C ILE A 250 5.44 18.81 6.75
N ASP A 251 4.53 18.75 5.80
CA ASP A 251 3.11 18.96 6.05
C ASP A 251 2.46 17.66 6.52
N TRP A 252 2.79 16.52 5.89
CA TRP A 252 2.17 15.24 6.19
C TRP A 252 3.16 14.07 6.16
N VAL A 253 3.02 13.16 7.12
CA VAL A 253 3.68 11.85 7.12
C VAL A 253 2.63 10.77 6.96
N ILE A 254 2.82 9.89 5.98
CA ILE A 254 1.92 8.80 5.64
C ILE A 254 2.68 7.48 5.81
N PRO A 255 2.67 6.88 7.01
CA PRO A 255 3.30 5.59 7.25
C PRO A 255 2.41 4.44 6.79
N HIS A 256 3.02 3.32 6.44
CA HIS A 256 2.32 2.04 6.27
C HIS A 256 1.48 1.70 7.51
N GLN A 257 0.23 1.33 7.31
CA GLN A 257 -0.75 1.05 8.35
C GLN A 257 -0.65 -0.41 8.82
N ALA A 258 0.49 -0.81 9.39
CA ALA A 258 0.73 -2.18 9.87
C ALA A 258 0.29 -2.40 11.31
N ASN A 259 0.60 -1.44 12.17
CA ASN A 259 0.40 -1.49 13.61
C ASN A 259 0.55 -0.09 14.18
N GLN A 260 -0.40 0.37 14.99
CA GLN A 260 -0.38 1.71 15.59
C GLN A 260 0.91 1.98 16.38
N ARG A 261 1.47 0.96 17.04
CA ARG A 261 2.72 1.10 17.81
C ARG A 261 3.93 1.34 16.90
N ILE A 262 3.97 0.74 15.71
CA ILE A 262 5.02 1.01 14.72
C ILE A 262 4.87 2.45 14.23
N ILE A 263 3.66 2.87 13.86
CA ILE A 263 3.38 4.23 13.41
C ILE A 263 3.87 5.23 14.46
N THR A 264 3.45 5.06 15.71
CA THR A 264 3.84 5.94 16.82
C THR A 264 5.37 5.97 17.00
N ALA A 265 6.04 4.81 17.00
CA ALA A 265 7.49 4.75 17.22
C ALA A 265 8.28 5.43 16.08
N VAL A 266 7.86 5.25 14.82
CA VAL A 266 8.48 5.90 13.66
C VAL A 266 8.28 7.42 13.74
N THR A 267 7.08 7.91 13.99
CA THR A 267 6.77 9.33 14.01
C THR A 267 7.38 10.05 15.21
N GLN A 268 7.47 9.38 16.36
CA GLN A 268 8.22 9.89 17.52
C GLN A 268 9.71 10.06 17.22
N ARG A 269 10.33 9.09 16.54
CA ARG A 269 11.74 9.17 16.13
C ARG A 269 11.98 10.32 15.13
N LEU A 270 11.02 10.58 14.25
CA LEU A 270 11.07 11.70 13.30
C LEU A 270 10.74 13.04 13.97
N GLU A 271 10.27 13.01 15.23
CA GLU A 271 9.79 14.19 15.96
C GLU A 271 8.71 14.98 15.21
N VAL A 272 7.85 14.26 14.47
CA VAL A 272 6.73 14.85 13.73
C VAL A 272 5.51 14.91 14.65
N PRO A 273 4.81 16.08 14.73
CA PRO A 273 3.58 16.22 15.48
C PRO A 273 2.49 15.24 15.00
N VAL A 274 1.73 14.66 15.94
CA VAL A 274 0.74 13.61 15.64
C VAL A 274 -0.35 14.09 14.67
N GLU A 275 -0.70 15.36 14.69
CA GLU A 275 -1.67 15.99 13.78
C GLU A 275 -1.22 16.03 12.31
N LYS A 276 0.08 15.88 12.06
CA LYS A 276 0.67 15.76 10.71
C LYS A 276 0.76 14.30 10.24
N VAL A 277 0.34 13.33 11.04
CA VAL A 277 0.43 11.90 10.71
C VAL A 277 -0.91 11.38 10.25
N MET A 278 -0.98 10.86 9.02
CA MET A 278 -2.20 10.26 8.49
C MET A 278 -2.34 8.82 8.95
N VAL A 279 -3.41 8.54 9.69
CA VAL A 279 -3.67 7.22 10.29
C VAL A 279 -5.12 6.81 10.01
N ASN A 280 -5.31 5.64 9.39
CA ASN A 280 -6.62 5.04 9.16
C ASN A 280 -6.67 3.52 9.48
N ILE A 281 -5.61 3.03 10.12
CA ILE A 281 -5.48 1.62 10.52
C ILE A 281 -6.66 1.12 11.37
N GLU A 282 -7.22 2.00 12.21
CA GLU A 282 -8.36 1.68 13.07
C GLU A 282 -9.55 1.13 12.27
N ARG A 283 -9.78 1.64 11.04
CA ARG A 283 -10.94 1.33 10.20
C ARG A 283 -10.69 0.24 9.17
N TYR A 284 -9.45 0.05 8.72
CA TYR A 284 -9.16 -0.82 7.58
C TYR A 284 -8.18 -1.94 7.93
N GLY A 285 -7.51 -1.87 9.08
CA GLY A 285 -6.42 -2.79 9.40
C GLY A 285 -5.25 -2.67 8.42
N ASN A 286 -4.45 -3.73 8.36
CA ASN A 286 -3.32 -3.80 7.45
C ASN A 286 -3.77 -4.39 6.09
N THR A 287 -3.90 -3.55 5.09
CA THR A 287 -4.19 -3.94 3.69
C THR A 287 -2.90 -4.04 2.86
N SER A 288 -1.74 -4.34 3.48
CA SER A 288 -0.44 -4.52 2.83
C SER A 288 -0.10 -3.37 1.86
N ALA A 289 0.08 -3.63 0.55
CA ALA A 289 0.37 -2.58 -0.45
C ALA A 289 -0.74 -1.54 -0.61
N GLY A 290 -1.97 -1.86 -0.19
CA GLY A 290 -3.12 -0.94 -0.26
C GLY A 290 -3.09 0.17 0.80
N THR A 291 -2.30 0.05 1.87
CA THR A 291 -2.38 0.96 3.03
C THR A 291 -2.02 2.41 2.68
N LEU A 292 -0.92 2.63 2.00
CA LEU A 292 -0.47 3.98 1.63
C LEU A 292 -1.45 4.67 0.67
N PRO A 293 -1.85 4.07 -0.46
CA PRO A 293 -2.77 4.72 -1.36
C PRO A 293 -4.18 4.87 -0.75
N LEU A 294 -4.61 4.00 0.18
CA LEU A 294 -5.85 4.20 0.94
C LEU A 294 -5.75 5.40 1.88
N CYS A 295 -4.60 5.68 2.48
CA CYS A 295 -4.39 6.94 3.23
C CYS A 295 -4.46 8.15 2.30
N LEU A 296 -3.81 8.12 1.12
CA LEU A 296 -3.92 9.20 0.15
C LEU A 296 -5.37 9.45 -0.26
N TRP A 297 -6.14 8.39 -0.48
CA TRP A 297 -7.56 8.48 -0.83
C TRP A 297 -8.45 8.98 0.32
N ASP A 298 -8.14 8.56 1.54
CA ASP A 298 -8.96 8.84 2.72
C ASP A 298 -8.82 10.27 3.20
N PHE A 299 -7.63 10.83 3.05
CA PHE A 299 -7.26 12.15 3.52
C PHE A 299 -6.99 13.16 2.40
N GLU A 300 -7.35 12.83 1.15
CA GLU A 300 -7.11 13.69 -0.01
C GLU A 300 -7.60 15.14 0.19
N ASP A 301 -8.76 15.32 0.82
CA ASP A 301 -9.37 16.63 1.09
C ASP A 301 -8.58 17.52 2.08
N LYS A 302 -7.60 16.95 2.76
CA LYS A 302 -6.70 17.69 3.66
C LYS A 302 -5.47 18.24 2.93
N PHE A 303 -5.11 17.65 1.78
CA PHE A 303 -3.91 18.02 1.06
C PHE A 303 -4.12 19.29 0.22
N LYS A 304 -3.12 20.16 0.22
CA LYS A 304 -3.10 21.38 -0.58
C LYS A 304 -1.98 21.33 -1.61
N LYS A 305 -2.17 22.04 -2.72
CA LYS A 305 -1.10 22.21 -3.71
C LYS A 305 0.16 22.79 -3.04
N GLY A 306 1.28 22.08 -3.16
CA GLY A 306 2.56 22.45 -2.58
C GLY A 306 2.90 21.72 -1.27
N ASP A 307 1.97 21.01 -0.65
CA ASP A 307 2.23 20.24 0.57
C ASP A 307 3.36 19.21 0.36
N ASN A 308 4.24 19.11 1.33
CA ASN A 308 5.34 18.15 1.37
C ASN A 308 4.92 16.91 2.15
N LEU A 309 4.76 15.80 1.44
CA LEU A 309 4.34 14.51 1.98
C LEU A 309 5.53 13.54 2.05
N ILE A 310 5.72 12.86 3.17
CA ILE A 310 6.65 11.74 3.31
C ILE A 310 5.86 10.45 3.45
N LEU A 311 5.92 9.59 2.44
CA LEU A 311 5.35 8.25 2.45
C LEU A 311 6.43 7.27 2.89
N THR A 312 6.12 6.33 3.81
CA THR A 312 7.09 5.30 4.23
C THR A 312 6.43 3.97 4.52
N ALA A 313 7.11 2.89 4.16
CA ALA A 313 6.63 1.52 4.39
C ALA A 313 7.77 0.54 4.66
N PHE A 314 7.39 -0.57 5.29
CA PHE A 314 8.23 -1.73 5.51
C PHE A 314 7.40 -3.01 5.30
N GLY A 315 7.98 -4.01 4.65
CA GLY A 315 7.30 -5.26 4.35
C GLY A 315 8.24 -6.46 4.31
N ALA A 316 7.65 -7.62 4.00
CA ALA A 316 8.44 -8.84 3.80
C ALA A 316 9.48 -8.64 2.69
N GLY A 317 10.58 -9.37 2.86
CA GLY A 317 11.75 -9.28 2.05
C GLY A 317 13.02 -9.41 2.89
N PHE A 318 13.44 -8.51 3.80
CA PHE A 318 12.68 -7.27 4.02
C PHE A 318 12.79 -6.30 2.84
N ALA A 319 11.73 -5.54 2.62
CA ALA A 319 11.72 -4.44 1.67
C ALA A 319 11.14 -3.20 2.36
N TRP A 320 11.78 -2.04 2.20
CA TRP A 320 11.34 -0.80 2.85
C TRP A 320 11.74 0.43 2.05
N GLY A 321 11.22 1.56 2.46
CA GLY A 321 11.63 2.83 1.89
C GLY A 321 10.82 4.01 2.35
N ALA A 322 11.20 5.16 1.79
CA ALA A 322 10.43 6.39 1.86
C ALA A 322 10.41 7.08 0.50
N ILE A 323 9.35 7.84 0.25
CA ILE A 323 9.21 8.71 -0.92
C ILE A 323 8.80 10.10 -0.46
N TYR A 324 9.47 11.12 -0.98
CA TYR A 324 9.05 12.51 -0.86
C TYR A 324 8.18 12.90 -2.04
N VAL A 325 6.96 13.31 -1.75
CA VAL A 325 5.98 13.79 -2.71
C VAL A 325 5.67 15.26 -2.41
N LYS A 326 5.83 16.14 -3.40
CA LYS A 326 5.30 17.49 -3.34
C LYS A 326 3.95 17.49 -4.07
N TRP A 327 2.88 17.70 -3.32
CA TRP A 327 1.52 17.50 -3.80
C TRP A 327 1.12 18.52 -4.85
N GLY A 328 0.48 18.09 -5.96
CA GLY A 328 0.30 18.91 -7.17
C GLY A 328 -1.03 19.67 -7.27
N TYR A 329 -2.01 19.45 -6.38
CA TYR A 329 -3.35 20.06 -6.48
C TYR A 329 -4.02 20.21 -5.11
N ASP A 330 -5.06 21.04 -5.05
CA ASP A 330 -5.90 21.13 -3.85
C ASP A 330 -6.85 19.94 -3.79
N GLY A 331 -6.80 19.23 -2.69
CA GLY A 331 -7.55 18.00 -2.49
C GLY A 331 -9.06 18.21 -2.53
N LYS A 332 -9.79 17.20 -3.00
CA LYS A 332 -11.24 17.23 -3.17
C LYS A 332 -11.91 16.25 -2.22
N LYS A 333 -13.04 16.63 -1.64
CA LYS A 333 -13.91 15.69 -0.91
C LYS A 333 -14.35 14.55 -1.82
N ARG A 334 -14.51 13.35 -1.20
CA ARG A 334 -14.95 12.12 -1.89
C ARG A 334 -16.36 12.23 -2.45
#